data_37fd7c8a17efa0ef2673b5067c2d100b
#
_entry.id   37fd7c8a17efa0ef2673b5067c2d100b
#
_cell.length_a   1.000
_cell.length_b   1.000
_cell.length_c   1.000
_cell.angle_alpha   90.00
_cell.angle_beta   90.00
_cell.angle_gamma   90.00
#
_symmetry.space_group_name_H-M   'P 1'
#
loop_
_entity.id
_entity.type
_entity.pdbx_description
1 polymer ?
#
loop_
_entity_poly.entity_id
_entity_poly.type
_entity_poly.pdbx_seq_one_letter_code
_entity_poly.pdbx_strand_id
1 'polypeptide(L)'
;MANGKTEMVGVIIPNLYMHYYSDMLNHIISTYEKYGYKFIVFAGNEDAEVERQYIQELLAYKTEGLIILSHTLSSKELSEYHIPIVTIEREDEYVCSVNTDNYMGGMQAATILAKSGCDILIHANADFPSNIPAYGRIQGFQDFCKANGFKHRILIRDFGASFEENNVEIAKLLQEIEEAYSEKKVGIFMPNDTHANILL
;
A
#
# COMPACT_ATOMS: atom_id res chain seq x y z
N MET A 1 -30.74 1.77 29.29
CA MET A 1 -29.75 0.68 29.41
C MET A 1 -28.96 0.71 28.13
N ALA A 2 -27.66 1.02 28.19
CA ALA A 2 -26.81 0.99 27.02
C ALA A 2 -26.71 -0.45 26.51
N ASN A 3 -26.87 -0.67 25.23
CA ASN A 3 -26.93 -1.99 24.58
C ASN A 3 -25.62 -2.81 24.63
N GLY A 4 -24.72 -2.57 25.56
CA GLY A 4 -23.44 -3.27 25.70
C GLY A 4 -22.45 -3.01 24.55
N LYS A 5 -22.81 -2.20 23.56
CA LYS A 5 -21.98 -1.82 22.44
C LYS A 5 -21.16 -0.58 22.76
N THR A 6 -19.89 -0.59 22.37
CA THR A 6 -18.98 0.55 22.59
C THR A 6 -19.01 1.53 21.43
N GLU A 7 -19.48 1.09 20.24
CA GLU A 7 -19.45 1.85 18.99
C GLU A 7 -18.04 2.33 18.63
N MET A 8 -17.03 1.52 19.02
CA MET A 8 -15.61 1.80 18.76
C MET A 8 -15.04 0.79 17.79
N VAL A 9 -14.26 1.28 16.83
CA VAL A 9 -13.48 0.49 15.89
C VAL A 9 -12.01 0.85 16.03
N GLY A 10 -11.16 -0.18 16.13
CA GLY A 10 -9.71 0.01 16.11
C GLY A 10 -9.20 0.14 14.68
N VAL A 11 -8.25 1.03 14.45
CA VAL A 11 -7.57 1.18 13.17
C VAL A 11 -6.07 1.07 13.38
N ILE A 12 -5.41 0.16 12.66
CA ILE A 12 -3.95 0.01 12.68
C ILE A 12 -3.42 0.36 11.30
N ILE A 13 -2.49 1.31 11.26
CA ILE A 13 -1.83 1.78 10.04
C ILE A 13 -0.32 1.62 10.19
N PRO A 14 0.45 1.49 9.10
CA PRO A 14 1.91 1.41 9.19
C PRO A 14 2.54 2.72 9.71
N ASN A 15 2.16 3.84 9.09
CA ASN A 15 2.70 5.17 9.39
C ASN A 15 1.75 6.26 8.88
N LEU A 16 2.06 7.53 9.20
CA LEU A 16 1.27 8.69 8.75
C LEU A 16 2.02 9.59 7.76
N TYR A 17 3.31 9.35 7.53
CA TYR A 17 4.08 10.20 6.60
C TYR A 17 3.76 9.90 5.13
N MET A 18 3.35 8.68 4.81
CA MET A 18 2.89 8.34 3.48
C MET A 18 1.46 8.84 3.27
N HIS A 19 1.28 9.64 2.23
CA HIS A 19 -0.01 10.27 1.91
C HIS A 19 -1.15 9.27 1.77
N TYR A 20 -0.89 8.13 1.14
CA TYR A 20 -1.87 7.05 1.01
C TYR A 20 -2.51 6.64 2.34
N TYR A 21 -1.71 6.43 3.40
CA TYR A 21 -2.24 5.99 4.69
C TYR A 21 -2.98 7.10 5.42
N SER A 22 -2.46 8.32 5.39
CA SER A 22 -3.12 9.47 6.03
C SER A 22 -4.43 9.84 5.35
N ASP A 23 -4.50 9.79 4.02
CA ASP A 23 -5.72 10.05 3.26
C ASP A 23 -6.77 8.95 3.48
N MET A 24 -6.36 7.68 3.42
CA MET A 24 -7.23 6.54 3.74
C MET A 24 -7.81 6.66 5.15
N LEU A 25 -6.98 7.02 6.13
CA LEU A 25 -7.42 7.21 7.51
C LEU A 25 -8.46 8.34 7.62
N ASN A 26 -8.25 9.47 6.93
CA ASN A 26 -9.21 10.57 6.89
C ASN A 26 -10.57 10.09 6.35
N HIS A 27 -10.58 9.30 5.29
CA HIS A 27 -11.80 8.73 4.75
C HIS A 27 -12.48 7.75 5.73
N ILE A 28 -11.72 6.89 6.40
CA ILE A 28 -12.25 5.98 7.42
C ILE A 28 -12.91 6.78 8.55
N ILE A 29 -12.21 7.76 9.11
CA ILE A 29 -12.73 8.57 10.23
C ILE A 29 -13.97 9.36 9.83
N SER A 30 -14.02 9.88 8.61
CA SER A 30 -15.18 10.65 8.12
C SER A 30 -16.47 9.82 8.07
N THR A 31 -16.38 8.50 8.09
CA THR A 31 -17.56 7.63 8.13
C THR A 31 -18.34 7.73 9.45
N TYR A 32 -17.75 8.38 10.49
CA TYR A 32 -18.44 8.65 11.76
C TYR A 32 -19.79 9.36 11.54
N GLU A 33 -19.85 10.36 10.68
CA GLU A 33 -21.07 11.11 10.39
C GLU A 33 -22.21 10.21 9.89
N LYS A 34 -21.85 9.13 9.17
CA LYS A 34 -22.84 8.22 8.57
C LYS A 34 -23.22 7.05 9.48
N TYR A 35 -22.24 6.52 10.21
CA TYR A 35 -22.40 5.25 10.94
C TYR A 35 -22.30 5.38 12.45
N GLY A 36 -21.78 6.49 12.97
CA GLY A 36 -21.67 6.77 14.41
C GLY A 36 -20.55 6.05 15.13
N TYR A 37 -19.68 5.28 14.41
CA TYR A 37 -18.54 4.60 15.02
C TYR A 37 -17.40 5.57 15.32
N LYS A 38 -16.85 5.47 16.53
CA LYS A 38 -15.64 6.17 16.96
C LYS A 38 -14.42 5.33 16.62
N PHE A 39 -13.30 5.98 16.35
CA PHE A 39 -12.08 5.29 15.95
C PHE A 39 -10.96 5.50 16.96
N ILE A 40 -10.26 4.40 17.30
CA ILE A 40 -9.01 4.42 18.03
C ILE A 40 -7.91 4.02 17.05
N VAL A 41 -6.92 4.88 16.84
CA VAL A 41 -5.90 4.71 15.80
C VAL A 41 -4.53 4.48 16.42
N PHE A 42 -3.85 3.44 15.96
CA PHE A 42 -2.45 3.15 16.27
C PHE A 42 -1.60 3.09 15.01
N ALA A 43 -0.35 3.57 15.10
CA ALA A 43 0.64 3.44 14.04
C ALA A 43 1.67 2.39 14.46
N GLY A 44 1.70 1.25 13.75
CA GLY A 44 2.48 0.07 14.12
C GLY A 44 3.94 0.09 13.64
N ASN A 45 4.33 1.08 12.82
CA ASN A 45 5.70 1.24 12.29
C ASN A 45 6.28 -0.02 11.63
N GLU A 46 5.41 -0.86 11.05
CA GLU A 46 5.78 -2.12 10.38
C GLU A 46 6.51 -3.13 11.30
N ASP A 47 6.21 -3.09 12.60
CA ASP A 47 6.73 -4.02 13.60
C ASP A 47 5.63 -4.98 14.07
N ALA A 48 5.85 -6.28 13.87
CA ALA A 48 4.86 -7.32 14.19
C ALA A 48 4.56 -7.42 15.70
N GLU A 49 5.54 -7.24 16.56
CA GLU A 49 5.33 -7.30 18.01
C GLU A 49 4.53 -6.10 18.50
N VAL A 50 4.86 -4.91 17.99
CA VAL A 50 4.11 -3.69 18.28
C VAL A 50 2.67 -3.81 17.80
N GLU A 51 2.45 -4.39 16.61
CA GLU A 51 1.11 -4.59 16.06
C GLU A 51 0.29 -5.56 16.92
N ARG A 52 0.88 -6.68 17.40
CA ARG A 52 0.23 -7.61 18.34
C ARG A 52 -0.18 -6.90 19.63
N GLN A 53 0.73 -6.10 20.18
CA GLN A 53 0.44 -5.32 21.40
C GLN A 53 -0.75 -4.38 21.17
N TYR A 54 -0.78 -3.65 20.06
CA TYR A 54 -1.87 -2.72 19.74
C TYR A 54 -3.21 -3.44 19.55
N ILE A 55 -3.21 -4.62 18.92
CA ILE A 55 -4.42 -5.43 18.83
C ILE A 55 -4.92 -5.80 20.22
N GLN A 56 -4.04 -6.24 21.12
CA GLN A 56 -4.42 -6.57 22.49
C GLN A 56 -5.00 -5.35 23.25
N GLU A 57 -4.41 -4.18 23.08
CA GLU A 57 -4.93 -2.95 23.69
C GLU A 57 -6.30 -2.59 23.13
N LEU A 58 -6.51 -2.69 21.80
CA LEU A 58 -7.79 -2.42 21.18
C LEU A 58 -8.89 -3.39 21.68
N LEU A 59 -8.54 -4.67 21.86
CA LEU A 59 -9.43 -5.64 22.47
C LEU A 59 -9.77 -5.28 23.92
N ALA A 60 -8.81 -4.81 24.70
CA ALA A 60 -9.03 -4.35 26.08
C ALA A 60 -9.96 -3.12 26.13
N TYR A 61 -9.92 -2.24 25.13
CA TYR A 61 -10.87 -1.13 24.96
C TYR A 61 -12.25 -1.59 24.48
N LYS A 62 -12.45 -2.90 24.25
CA LYS A 62 -13.71 -3.48 23.77
C LYS A 62 -14.18 -2.88 22.44
N THR A 63 -13.25 -2.70 21.51
CA THR A 63 -13.61 -2.35 20.14
C THR A 63 -14.49 -3.44 19.52
N GLU A 64 -15.41 -3.06 18.65
CA GLU A 64 -16.37 -3.98 18.00
C GLU A 64 -15.81 -4.60 16.73
N GLY A 65 -14.69 -4.08 16.24
CA GLY A 65 -13.97 -4.58 15.08
C GLY A 65 -12.68 -3.82 14.86
N LEU A 66 -11.86 -4.32 13.93
CA LEU A 66 -10.58 -3.74 13.56
C LEU A 66 -10.53 -3.48 12.05
N ILE A 67 -9.90 -2.37 11.66
CA ILE A 67 -9.49 -2.10 10.29
C ILE A 67 -7.97 -2.05 10.29
N ILE A 68 -7.32 -2.90 9.47
CA ILE A 68 -5.87 -3.05 9.48
C ILE A 68 -5.30 -2.77 8.09
N LEU A 69 -4.47 -1.74 7.99
CA LEU A 69 -3.76 -1.34 6.77
C LEU A 69 -2.31 -1.84 6.78
N SER A 70 -1.83 -2.37 7.90
CA SER A 70 -0.50 -2.97 8.03
C SER A 70 -0.39 -4.32 7.32
N HIS A 71 0.82 -4.70 6.91
CA HIS A 71 1.12 -5.97 6.26
C HIS A 71 2.03 -6.87 7.10
N THR A 72 2.19 -6.60 8.38
CA THR A 72 3.14 -7.26 9.28
C THR A 72 2.66 -8.65 9.71
N LEU A 73 1.41 -8.74 10.18
CA LEU A 73 0.81 -10.01 10.61
C LEU A 73 0.11 -10.71 9.43
N SER A 74 0.14 -12.04 9.39
CA SER A 74 -0.60 -12.79 8.37
C SER A 74 -2.11 -12.73 8.59
N SER A 75 -2.91 -12.87 7.53
CA SER A 75 -4.37 -12.94 7.65
C SER A 75 -4.84 -14.10 8.51
N LYS A 76 -4.08 -15.22 8.51
CA LYS A 76 -4.33 -16.36 9.37
C LYS A 76 -4.19 -15.99 10.85
N GLU A 77 -3.10 -15.34 11.22
CA GLU A 77 -2.89 -14.88 12.60
C GLU A 77 -3.96 -13.88 13.04
N LEU A 78 -4.32 -12.94 12.15
CA LEU A 78 -5.39 -11.98 12.41
C LEU A 78 -6.74 -12.66 12.68
N SER A 79 -7.05 -13.75 11.99
CA SER A 79 -8.30 -14.49 12.19
C SER A 79 -8.41 -15.15 13.57
N GLU A 80 -7.30 -15.40 14.26
CA GLU A 80 -7.25 -16.02 15.59
C GLU A 80 -7.72 -15.09 16.72
N TYR A 81 -7.83 -13.79 16.48
CA TYR A 81 -8.33 -12.83 17.49
C TYR A 81 -9.85 -12.88 17.72
N HIS A 82 -10.59 -13.61 16.89
CA HIS A 82 -12.04 -13.82 17.04
C HIS A 82 -12.88 -12.54 17.17
N ILE A 83 -12.45 -11.46 16.52
CA ILE A 83 -13.17 -10.20 16.39
C ILE A 83 -13.35 -9.90 14.89
N PRO A 84 -14.39 -9.18 14.46
CA PRO A 84 -14.50 -8.74 13.07
C PRO A 84 -13.26 -7.92 12.64
N ILE A 85 -12.55 -8.40 11.62
CA ILE A 85 -11.37 -7.71 11.06
C ILE A 85 -11.59 -7.51 9.58
N VAL A 86 -11.32 -6.29 9.11
CA VAL A 86 -11.22 -5.95 7.69
C VAL A 86 -9.81 -5.44 7.43
N THR A 87 -9.14 -6.04 6.48
CA THR A 87 -7.82 -5.58 6.02
C THR A 87 -7.93 -4.76 4.74
N ILE A 88 -6.93 -3.94 4.47
CA ILE A 88 -6.81 -3.16 3.22
C ILE A 88 -5.56 -3.62 2.48
N GLU A 89 -5.69 -3.89 1.16
CA GLU A 89 -4.60 -4.32 0.27
C GLU A 89 -3.89 -5.60 0.75
N ARG A 90 -4.66 -6.58 1.21
CA ARG A 90 -4.15 -7.86 1.71
C ARG A 90 -4.85 -9.06 1.07
N GLU A 91 -4.26 -10.26 1.15
CA GLU A 91 -4.94 -11.50 0.83
C GLU A 91 -6.17 -11.71 1.73
N ASP A 92 -7.24 -12.28 1.21
CA ASP A 92 -8.56 -12.42 1.85
C ASP A 92 -8.89 -13.87 2.24
N GLU A 93 -7.89 -14.75 2.37
CA GLU A 93 -8.08 -16.17 2.65
C GLU A 93 -8.72 -16.42 4.03
N TYR A 94 -8.30 -15.67 5.05
CA TYR A 94 -8.74 -15.88 6.44
C TYR A 94 -9.52 -14.69 7.04
N VAL A 95 -9.38 -13.50 6.51
CA VAL A 95 -10.08 -12.29 6.94
C VAL A 95 -10.63 -11.53 5.74
N CYS A 96 -11.71 -10.79 5.92
CA CYS A 96 -12.21 -9.93 4.84
C CYS A 96 -11.17 -8.88 4.46
N SER A 97 -10.95 -8.68 3.16
CA SER A 97 -10.07 -7.64 2.65
C SER A 97 -10.76 -6.76 1.62
N VAL A 98 -10.40 -5.48 1.61
CA VAL A 98 -10.78 -4.51 0.58
C VAL A 98 -9.54 -4.18 -0.22
N ASN A 99 -9.55 -4.55 -1.49
CA ASN A 99 -8.39 -4.43 -2.37
C ASN A 99 -8.71 -3.57 -3.58
N THR A 100 -7.71 -2.83 -4.07
CA THR A 100 -7.76 -2.17 -5.37
C THR A 100 -7.56 -3.20 -6.49
N ASP A 101 -8.06 -2.91 -7.69
CA ASP A 101 -7.67 -3.65 -8.89
C ASP A 101 -6.24 -3.24 -9.29
N ASN A 102 -5.28 -3.79 -8.58
CA ASN A 102 -3.86 -3.50 -8.77
C ASN A 102 -3.36 -3.89 -10.17
N TYR A 103 -3.91 -4.97 -10.74
CA TYR A 103 -3.55 -5.40 -12.10
C TYR A 103 -3.96 -4.35 -13.13
N MET A 104 -5.21 -3.89 -13.06
CA MET A 104 -5.71 -2.82 -13.91
C MET A 104 -4.94 -1.52 -13.70
N GLY A 105 -4.59 -1.18 -12.45
CA GLY A 105 -3.75 -0.03 -12.13
C GLY A 105 -2.40 -0.06 -12.84
N GLY A 106 -1.73 -1.22 -12.85
CA GLY A 106 -0.48 -1.43 -13.60
C GLY A 106 -0.64 -1.26 -15.11
N MET A 107 -1.71 -1.82 -15.67
CA MET A 107 -2.02 -1.66 -17.11
C MET A 107 -2.29 -0.19 -17.46
N GLN A 108 -3.05 0.53 -16.65
CA GLN A 108 -3.37 1.94 -16.88
C GLN A 108 -2.12 2.82 -16.83
N ALA A 109 -1.23 2.61 -15.85
CA ALA A 109 0.03 3.32 -15.75
C ALA A 109 0.90 3.10 -17.01
N ALA A 110 1.09 1.86 -17.43
CA ALA A 110 1.81 1.54 -18.65
C ALA A 110 1.17 2.19 -19.90
N THR A 111 -0.17 2.21 -19.98
CA THR A 111 -0.91 2.84 -21.06
C THR A 111 -0.64 4.35 -21.14
N ILE A 112 -0.62 5.03 -19.99
CA ILE A 112 -0.35 6.48 -19.91
C ILE A 112 1.06 6.78 -20.40
N LEU A 113 2.05 6.04 -19.90
CA LEU A 113 3.45 6.20 -20.29
C LEU A 113 3.67 5.93 -21.79
N ALA A 114 3.04 4.89 -22.32
CA ALA A 114 3.08 4.57 -23.75
C ALA A 114 2.48 5.69 -24.60
N LYS A 115 1.31 6.20 -24.23
CA LYS A 115 0.65 7.33 -24.92
C LYS A 115 1.47 8.63 -24.85
N SER A 116 2.30 8.78 -23.83
CA SER A 116 3.20 9.93 -23.69
C SER A 116 4.42 9.83 -24.62
N GLY A 117 4.55 8.77 -25.40
CA GLY A 117 5.63 8.59 -26.40
C GLY A 117 6.98 8.30 -25.74
N CYS A 118 7.01 7.56 -24.64
CA CYS A 118 8.24 7.13 -24.01
C CYS A 118 8.90 5.99 -24.80
N ASP A 119 10.24 6.03 -24.92
CA ASP A 119 11.04 5.00 -25.63
C ASP A 119 11.18 3.73 -24.80
N ILE A 120 11.16 3.87 -23.48
CA ILE A 120 11.22 2.78 -22.50
C ILE A 120 10.31 3.08 -21.32
N LEU A 121 9.63 2.04 -20.84
CA LEU A 121 8.74 2.12 -19.71
C LEU A 121 9.39 1.39 -18.52
N ILE A 122 9.52 2.06 -17.40
CA ILE A 122 10.11 1.50 -16.17
C ILE A 122 9.06 1.50 -15.07
N HIS A 123 8.89 0.37 -14.39
CA HIS A 123 8.14 0.31 -13.14
C HIS A 123 9.13 0.00 -12.02
N ALA A 124 9.33 0.96 -11.12
CA ALA A 124 10.06 0.76 -9.89
C ALA A 124 9.09 0.33 -8.78
N ASN A 125 9.44 -0.71 -8.03
CA ASN A 125 8.58 -1.21 -6.95
C ASN A 125 9.42 -1.87 -5.86
N ALA A 126 8.83 -2.04 -4.66
CA ALA A 126 9.38 -2.87 -3.61
C ALA A 126 9.25 -4.37 -3.95
N ASP A 127 10.00 -5.19 -3.24
CA ASP A 127 9.90 -6.65 -3.35
C ASP A 127 8.67 -7.12 -2.57
N PHE A 128 7.64 -7.55 -3.29
CA PHE A 128 6.42 -8.09 -2.69
C PHE A 128 6.26 -9.57 -3.03
N PRO A 129 5.83 -10.39 -2.08
CA PRO A 129 5.38 -11.75 -2.38
C PRO A 129 4.25 -11.75 -3.42
N SER A 130 4.26 -12.74 -4.32
CA SER A 130 3.33 -12.82 -5.44
C SER A 130 1.85 -13.00 -5.05
N ASN A 131 1.59 -13.39 -3.81
CA ASN A 131 0.25 -13.55 -3.25
C ASN A 131 -0.34 -12.26 -2.66
N ILE A 132 0.43 -11.17 -2.61
CA ILE A 132 -0.08 -9.87 -2.15
C ILE A 132 -0.76 -9.14 -3.32
N PRO A 133 -1.95 -8.51 -3.11
CA PRO A 133 -2.66 -7.79 -4.17
C PRO A 133 -1.81 -6.76 -4.92
N ALA A 134 -0.93 -6.04 -4.21
CA ALA A 134 -0.02 -5.05 -4.79
C ALA A 134 0.90 -5.61 -5.88
N TYR A 135 1.23 -6.92 -5.86
CA TYR A 135 2.01 -7.57 -6.92
C TYR A 135 1.31 -7.52 -8.29
N GLY A 136 -0.02 -7.45 -8.29
CA GLY A 136 -0.81 -7.28 -9.50
C GLY A 136 -0.40 -6.06 -10.34
N ARG A 137 0.12 -4.99 -9.71
CA ARG A 137 0.61 -3.80 -10.43
C ARG A 137 1.80 -4.13 -11.34
N ILE A 138 2.70 -4.96 -10.84
CA ILE A 138 3.87 -5.43 -11.61
C ILE A 138 3.40 -6.27 -12.78
N GLN A 139 2.49 -7.22 -12.55
CA GLN A 139 1.95 -8.10 -13.59
C GLN A 139 1.22 -7.31 -14.67
N GLY A 140 0.27 -6.44 -14.30
CA GLY A 140 -0.51 -5.65 -15.25
C GLY A 140 0.38 -4.73 -16.11
N PHE A 141 1.39 -4.10 -15.50
CA PHE A 141 2.36 -3.29 -16.24
C PHE A 141 3.16 -4.12 -17.24
N GLN A 142 3.69 -5.26 -16.82
CA GLN A 142 4.47 -6.16 -17.70
C GLN A 142 3.63 -6.73 -18.85
N ASP A 143 2.42 -7.19 -18.54
CA ASP A 143 1.55 -7.81 -19.54
C ASP A 143 1.12 -6.81 -20.61
N PHE A 144 0.79 -5.57 -20.21
CA PHE A 144 0.55 -4.50 -21.17
C PHE A 144 1.75 -4.23 -22.07
N CYS A 145 2.94 -4.10 -21.49
CA CYS A 145 4.15 -3.82 -22.24
C CYS A 145 4.50 -4.95 -23.23
N LYS A 146 4.40 -6.21 -22.78
CA LYS A 146 4.63 -7.40 -23.62
C LYS A 146 3.63 -7.50 -24.75
N ALA A 147 2.34 -7.34 -24.46
CA ALA A 147 1.27 -7.45 -25.44
C ALA A 147 1.36 -6.38 -26.55
N ASN A 148 1.89 -5.20 -26.24
CA ASN A 148 1.99 -4.08 -27.16
C ASN A 148 3.42 -3.82 -27.69
N GLY A 149 4.40 -4.67 -27.35
CA GLY A 149 5.77 -4.59 -27.86
C GLY A 149 6.61 -3.42 -27.30
N PHE A 150 6.23 -2.87 -26.14
CA PHE A 150 6.99 -1.79 -25.49
C PHE A 150 8.24 -2.33 -24.79
N LYS A 151 9.36 -1.65 -24.98
CA LYS A 151 10.56 -1.89 -24.17
C LYS A 151 10.26 -1.48 -22.72
N HIS A 152 10.50 -2.38 -21.79
CA HIS A 152 10.20 -2.12 -20.39
C HIS A 152 11.19 -2.80 -19.45
N ARG A 153 11.25 -2.30 -18.21
CA ARG A 153 11.97 -2.93 -17.10
C ARG A 153 11.15 -2.81 -15.81
N ILE A 154 11.30 -3.83 -14.97
CA ILE A 154 10.87 -3.78 -13.57
C ILE A 154 12.14 -3.64 -12.74
N LEU A 155 12.17 -2.63 -11.88
CA LEU A 155 13.27 -2.38 -10.95
C LEU A 155 12.74 -2.60 -9.54
N ILE A 156 13.16 -3.69 -8.91
CA ILE A 156 12.83 -3.97 -7.52
C ILE A 156 13.88 -3.29 -6.64
N ARG A 157 13.41 -2.48 -5.69
CA ARG A 157 14.25 -1.66 -4.80
C ARG A 157 13.70 -1.67 -3.38
N ASP A 158 14.59 -1.66 -2.42
CA ASP A 158 14.28 -1.23 -1.07
C ASP A 158 14.39 0.30 -1.02
N PHE A 159 13.28 0.97 -0.76
CA PHE A 159 13.23 2.43 -0.68
C PHE A 159 13.48 2.93 0.76
N GLY A 160 13.68 2.02 1.72
CA GLY A 160 13.85 2.34 3.13
C GLY A 160 12.53 2.60 3.87
N ALA A 161 12.63 2.80 5.19
CA ALA A 161 11.51 2.93 6.11
C ALA A 161 11.20 4.38 6.53
N SER A 162 12.02 5.35 6.10
CA SER A 162 11.86 6.76 6.42
C SER A 162 11.80 7.63 5.16
N PHE A 163 11.27 8.84 5.31
CA PHE A 163 11.23 9.80 4.21
C PHE A 163 12.64 10.17 3.71
N GLU A 164 13.61 10.28 4.62
CA GLU A 164 15.00 10.56 4.30
C GLU A 164 15.64 9.44 3.49
N GLU A 165 15.43 8.19 3.87
CA GLU A 165 15.90 7.02 3.12
C GLU A 165 15.25 6.94 1.73
N ASN A 166 13.94 7.19 1.65
CA ASN A 166 13.23 7.24 0.36
C ASN A 166 13.87 8.26 -0.60
N ASN A 167 14.22 9.46 -0.12
CA ASN A 167 14.88 10.48 -0.94
C ASN A 167 16.24 9.99 -1.48
N VAL A 168 17.04 9.36 -0.64
CA VAL A 168 18.36 8.85 -1.02
C VAL A 168 18.23 7.73 -2.07
N GLU A 169 17.36 6.77 -1.84
CA GLU A 169 17.21 5.62 -2.74
C GLU A 169 16.56 6.01 -4.08
N ILE A 170 15.63 6.97 -4.09
CA ILE A 170 15.05 7.49 -5.33
C ILE A 170 16.06 8.30 -6.13
N ALA A 171 16.91 9.09 -5.47
CA ALA A 171 18.00 9.80 -6.16
C ALA A 171 18.98 8.83 -6.83
N LYS A 172 19.37 7.74 -6.16
CA LYS A 172 20.20 6.68 -6.76
C LYS A 172 19.51 6.01 -7.95
N LEU A 173 18.22 5.72 -7.82
CA LEU A 173 17.42 5.14 -8.90
C LEU A 173 17.41 6.05 -10.13
N LEU A 174 17.22 7.36 -9.95
CA LEU A 174 17.25 8.34 -11.04
C LEU A 174 18.61 8.36 -11.72
N GLN A 175 19.71 8.40 -10.96
CA GLN A 175 21.04 8.38 -11.51
C GLN A 175 21.29 7.12 -12.36
N GLU A 176 20.92 5.94 -11.88
CA GLU A 176 21.02 4.69 -12.65
C GLU A 176 20.23 4.74 -13.96
N ILE A 177 19.03 5.33 -13.93
CA ILE A 177 18.17 5.45 -15.12
C ILE A 177 18.79 6.44 -16.13
N GLU A 178 19.29 7.58 -15.67
CA GLU A 178 19.94 8.58 -16.51
C GLU A 178 21.19 8.03 -17.18
N GLU A 179 22.05 7.31 -16.44
CA GLU A 179 23.26 6.67 -16.98
C GLU A 179 22.92 5.60 -18.02
N ALA A 180 21.86 4.80 -17.77
CA ALA A 180 21.47 3.72 -18.68
C ALA A 180 20.71 4.18 -19.92
N TYR A 181 20.04 5.34 -19.86
CA TYR A 181 19.07 5.78 -20.88
C TYR A 181 19.18 7.28 -21.22
N SER A 182 20.39 7.86 -21.18
CA SER A 182 20.66 9.30 -21.36
C SER A 182 20.06 9.93 -22.65
N GLU A 183 19.87 9.12 -23.70
CA GLU A 183 19.31 9.59 -24.98
C GLU A 183 17.88 9.10 -25.23
N LYS A 184 17.19 8.59 -24.20
CA LYS A 184 15.86 8.01 -24.29
C LYS A 184 14.86 8.85 -23.52
N LYS A 185 13.64 8.92 -24.04
CA LYS A 185 12.51 9.38 -23.24
C LYS A 185 12.02 8.24 -22.37
N VAL A 186 12.34 8.32 -21.07
CA VAL A 186 11.97 7.30 -20.09
C VAL A 186 10.68 7.67 -19.40
N GLY A 187 9.74 6.71 -19.35
CA GLY A 187 8.54 6.81 -18.52
C GLY A 187 8.70 5.98 -17.26
N ILE A 188 8.50 6.58 -16.10
CA ILE A 188 8.68 5.91 -14.82
C ILE A 188 7.34 5.82 -14.09
N PHE A 189 6.97 4.62 -13.67
CA PHE A 189 5.85 4.34 -12.77
C PHE A 189 6.39 3.98 -11.40
N MET A 190 6.10 4.80 -10.40
CA MET A 190 6.54 4.61 -9.01
C MET A 190 5.50 3.80 -8.22
N PRO A 191 5.90 3.18 -7.08
CA PRO A 191 4.99 2.32 -6.31
C PRO A 191 3.81 3.06 -5.68
N ASN A 192 3.99 4.34 -5.36
CA ASN A 192 2.98 5.20 -4.74
C ASN A 192 3.24 6.68 -5.06
N ASP A 193 2.30 7.54 -4.68
CA ASP A 193 2.32 8.98 -4.88
C ASP A 193 3.43 9.69 -4.10
N THR A 194 3.74 9.23 -2.88
CA THR A 194 4.85 9.78 -2.08
C THR A 194 6.18 9.61 -2.81
N HIS A 195 6.47 8.40 -3.30
CA HIS A 195 7.69 8.15 -4.07
C HIS A 195 7.69 8.87 -5.43
N ALA A 196 6.52 8.98 -6.07
CA ALA A 196 6.42 9.74 -7.31
C ALA A 196 6.68 11.24 -7.11
N ASN A 197 6.22 11.80 -5.98
CA ASN A 197 6.45 13.21 -5.65
C ASN A 197 7.92 13.50 -5.30
N ILE A 198 8.64 12.55 -4.69
CA ILE A 198 10.08 12.69 -4.44
C ILE A 198 10.87 12.70 -5.75
N LEU A 199 10.40 11.96 -6.76
CA LEU A 199 11.05 11.84 -8.06
C LEU A 199 10.96 13.15 -8.88
N LEU A 200 9.98 14.02 -8.62
CA LEU A 200 9.75 15.29 -9.31
C LEU A 200 10.61 16.43 -8.75
#